data_7576e2e5a0b53cbb0ed388e8337413e0
#
_entry.id   7576e2e5a0b53cbb0ed388e8337413e0
#
_cell.length_a   1.000
_cell.length_b   1.000
_cell.length_c   1.000
_cell.angle_alpha   90.00
_cell.angle_beta   90.00
_cell.angle_gamma   90.00
#
_symmetry.space_group_name_H-M   'P 1'
#
loop_
_entity.id
_entity.type
_entity.pdbx_description
1 polymer ?
#
loop_
_entity_poly.entity_id
_entity_poly.type
_entity_poly.pdbx_seq_one_letter_code
_entity_poly.pdbx_strand_id
1 'polypeptide(L)'
;MSELQRAITAVKKAKKILIGSGAGMGKDSGMPDCRGDKGFWNHYPPYRNKFNFYQCANPSFLLEHPHLFWGFYGHRLLMYRSTKPH
;
A
#
# COMPACT_ATOMS: atom_id res chain seq x y z
N MET A 1 -15.91 33.16 6.64
CA MET A 1 -15.15 32.40 5.63
C MET A 1 -15.71 30.98 5.52
N SER A 2 -15.82 30.47 4.31
CA SER A 2 -16.13 29.08 4.09
C SER A 2 -15.02 28.15 4.58
N GLU A 3 -15.33 26.87 4.74
CA GLU A 3 -14.33 25.88 5.11
C GLU A 3 -13.20 25.81 4.08
N LEU A 4 -13.52 25.89 2.79
CA LEU A 4 -12.53 25.91 1.73
C LEU A 4 -11.61 27.11 1.82
N GLN A 5 -12.16 28.31 2.06
CA GLN A 5 -11.35 29.52 2.23
C GLN A 5 -10.43 29.43 3.44
N ARG A 6 -10.90 28.85 4.54
CA ARG A 6 -10.08 28.59 5.73
C ARG A 6 -8.93 27.63 5.41
N ALA A 7 -9.20 26.57 4.67
CA ALA A 7 -8.17 25.63 4.24
C ALA A 7 -7.12 26.29 3.35
N ILE A 8 -7.55 27.06 2.36
CA ILE A 8 -6.64 27.80 1.47
C ILE A 8 -5.75 28.75 2.27
N THR A 9 -6.33 29.48 3.20
CA THR A 9 -5.58 30.41 4.05
C THR A 9 -4.55 29.66 4.91
N ALA A 10 -4.93 28.53 5.49
CA ALA A 10 -4.04 27.70 6.30
C ALA A 10 -2.83 27.21 5.49
N VAL A 11 -3.06 26.71 4.27
CA VAL A 11 -1.99 26.24 3.38
C VAL A 11 -1.07 27.39 2.99
N LYS A 12 -1.62 28.55 2.62
CA LYS A 12 -0.82 29.73 2.24
C LYS A 12 0.05 30.27 3.37
N LYS A 13 -0.42 30.17 4.61
CA LYS A 13 0.32 30.65 5.78
C LYS A 13 1.29 29.61 6.35
N ALA A 14 1.16 28.34 5.98
CA ALA A 14 1.97 27.28 6.53
C ALA A 14 3.44 27.44 6.15
N LYS A 15 4.32 27.31 7.13
CA LYS A 15 5.78 27.27 6.91
C LYS A 15 6.27 25.85 6.66
N LYS A 16 5.50 24.85 7.09
CA LYS A 16 5.79 23.43 6.90
C LYS A 16 4.50 22.74 6.50
N ILE A 17 4.57 21.82 5.54
CA ILE A 17 3.44 21.06 5.06
C ILE A 17 3.80 19.57 5.17
N LEU A 18 2.94 18.80 5.84
CA LEU A 18 3.05 17.35 5.91
C LEU A 18 2.07 16.75 4.88
N ILE A 19 2.60 15.94 3.97
CA ILE A 19 1.80 15.25 2.97
C ILE A 19 1.74 13.78 3.33
N GLY A 20 0.53 13.28 3.60
CA GLY A 20 0.28 11.87 3.83
C GLY A 20 -0.40 11.24 2.63
N SER A 21 -0.04 10.02 2.32
CA SER A 21 -0.66 9.25 1.24
C SER A 21 -0.89 7.81 1.68
N GLY A 22 -1.83 7.14 1.02
CA GLY A 22 -2.17 5.76 1.31
C GLY A 22 -2.21 4.90 0.04
N ALA A 23 -2.80 3.71 0.16
CA ALA A 23 -2.87 2.73 -0.92
C ALA A 23 -3.55 3.25 -2.19
N GLY A 24 -4.49 4.19 -2.04
CA GLY A 24 -5.18 4.80 -3.20
C GLY A 24 -4.24 5.52 -4.15
N MET A 25 -3.22 6.19 -3.62
CA MET A 25 -2.23 6.86 -4.46
C MET A 25 -1.43 5.86 -5.31
N GLY A 26 -1.03 4.74 -4.72
CA GLY A 26 -0.34 3.68 -5.45
C GLY A 26 -1.22 3.05 -6.51
N LYS A 27 -2.50 2.83 -6.20
CA LYS A 27 -3.47 2.29 -7.14
C LYS A 27 -3.63 3.17 -8.37
N ASP A 28 -3.68 4.48 -8.20
CA ASP A 28 -3.75 5.44 -9.30
C ASP A 28 -2.49 5.46 -10.17
N SER A 29 -1.37 5.00 -9.64
CA SER A 29 -0.12 4.81 -10.40
C SER A 29 -0.02 3.42 -11.05
N GLY A 30 -1.07 2.63 -11.01
CA GLY A 30 -1.13 1.31 -11.62
C GLY A 30 -0.71 0.15 -10.72
N MET A 31 -0.43 0.39 -9.44
CA MET A 31 -0.16 -0.70 -8.52
C MET A 31 -1.47 -1.40 -8.11
N PRO A 32 -1.46 -2.74 -7.97
CA PRO A 32 -2.64 -3.46 -7.53
C PRO A 32 -2.99 -3.15 -6.08
N ASP A 33 -4.29 -3.13 -5.78
CA ASP A 33 -4.78 -3.11 -4.40
C ASP A 33 -4.88 -4.55 -3.90
N CYS A 34 -3.96 -4.95 -3.02
CA CYS A 34 -3.89 -6.31 -2.49
C CYS A 34 -4.47 -6.45 -1.08
N ARG A 35 -5.09 -5.42 -0.52
CA ARG A 35 -5.61 -5.48 0.84
C ARG A 35 -6.87 -6.33 0.97
N GLY A 36 -7.73 -6.33 -0.06
CA GLY A 36 -8.88 -7.22 -0.11
C GLY A 36 -8.48 -8.62 -0.57
N ASP A 37 -9.11 -9.66 -0.03
CA ASP A 37 -8.77 -11.05 -0.30
C ASP A 37 -8.79 -11.38 -1.80
N LYS A 38 -9.80 -10.94 -2.51
CA LYS A 38 -9.93 -11.20 -3.95
C LYS A 38 -8.77 -10.59 -4.75
N GLY A 39 -8.44 -9.34 -4.49
CA GLY A 39 -7.32 -8.68 -5.16
C GLY A 39 -5.99 -9.30 -4.78
N PHE A 40 -5.80 -9.62 -3.50
CA PHE A 40 -4.60 -10.28 -3.02
C PHE A 40 -4.38 -11.64 -3.70
N TRP A 41 -5.40 -12.50 -3.74
CA TRP A 41 -5.28 -13.83 -4.32
C TRP A 41 -5.15 -13.82 -5.83
N ASN A 42 -5.65 -12.79 -6.52
CA ASN A 42 -5.42 -12.64 -7.96
C ASN A 42 -3.95 -12.36 -8.28
N HIS A 43 -3.25 -11.64 -7.40
CA HIS A 43 -1.82 -11.32 -7.58
C HIS A 43 -0.90 -12.36 -6.93
N TYR A 44 -1.40 -13.10 -5.96
CA TYR A 44 -0.64 -14.15 -5.25
C TYR A 44 -1.44 -15.47 -5.24
N PRO A 45 -1.67 -16.09 -6.43
CA PRO A 45 -2.47 -17.32 -6.52
C PRO A 45 -2.04 -18.45 -5.58
N PRO A 46 -0.75 -18.66 -5.29
CA PRO A 46 -0.35 -19.72 -4.36
C PRO A 46 -0.89 -19.54 -2.93
N TYR A 47 -1.29 -18.33 -2.56
CA TYR A 47 -1.81 -18.03 -1.22
C TYR A 47 -3.33 -18.13 -1.15
N ARG A 48 -4.00 -18.40 -2.26
CA ARG A 48 -5.45 -18.46 -2.32
C ARG A 48 -6.02 -19.45 -1.31
N ASN A 49 -6.99 -19.01 -0.51
CA ASN A 49 -7.62 -19.79 0.55
C ASN A 49 -6.67 -20.28 1.66
N LYS A 50 -5.43 -19.79 1.69
CA LYS A 50 -4.45 -20.15 2.72
C LYS A 50 -4.07 -18.94 3.58
N PHE A 51 -3.76 -17.81 2.95
CA PHE A 51 -3.32 -16.60 3.62
C PHE A 51 -3.97 -15.38 2.97
N ASN A 52 -4.20 -14.32 3.77
CA ASN A 52 -4.64 -13.03 3.26
C ASN A 52 -3.53 -11.99 3.43
N PHE A 53 -3.78 -10.77 2.93
CA PHE A 53 -2.80 -9.69 3.01
C PHE A 53 -2.36 -9.41 4.45
N TYR A 54 -3.30 -9.34 5.39
CA TYR A 54 -2.98 -8.99 6.77
C TYR A 54 -2.14 -10.06 7.48
N GLN A 55 -2.32 -11.31 7.12
CA GLN A 55 -1.51 -12.41 7.64
C GLN A 55 -0.08 -12.34 7.08
N CYS A 56 0.07 -12.08 5.78
CA CYS A 56 1.37 -11.98 5.13
C CYS A 56 2.14 -10.71 5.54
N ALA A 57 1.44 -9.60 5.76
CA ALA A 57 2.01 -8.33 6.17
C ALA A 57 2.11 -8.20 7.69
N ASN A 58 2.43 -9.28 8.36
CA ASN A 58 2.51 -9.35 9.82
C ASN A 58 3.88 -9.92 10.23
N PRO A 59 4.56 -9.35 11.26
CA PRO A 59 5.85 -9.86 11.72
C PRO A 59 5.84 -11.34 12.09
N SER A 60 4.74 -11.86 12.60
CA SER A 60 4.62 -13.28 12.93
C SER A 60 4.77 -14.19 11.70
N PHE A 61 4.38 -13.71 10.52
CA PHE A 61 4.54 -14.46 9.27
C PHE A 61 6.01 -14.69 8.91
N LEU A 62 6.87 -13.72 9.21
CA LEU A 62 8.32 -13.87 9.05
C LEU A 62 8.87 -15.00 9.91
N LEU A 63 8.36 -15.13 11.15
CA LEU A 63 8.82 -16.18 12.08
C LEU A 63 8.27 -17.55 11.70
N GLU A 64 7.03 -17.64 11.28
CA GLU A 64 6.35 -18.91 10.97
C GLU A 64 6.64 -19.42 9.55
N HIS A 65 6.72 -18.51 8.58
CA HIS A 65 6.87 -18.85 7.16
C HIS A 65 7.87 -17.92 6.47
N PRO A 66 9.17 -17.99 6.85
CA PRO A 66 10.15 -17.02 6.33
C PRO A 66 10.29 -17.00 4.81
N HIS A 67 10.23 -18.15 4.16
CA HIS A 67 10.33 -18.20 2.69
C HIS A 67 9.11 -17.53 2.01
N LEU A 68 7.91 -17.76 2.53
CA LEU A 68 6.70 -17.15 2.00
C LEU A 68 6.67 -15.64 2.28
N PHE A 69 7.14 -15.22 3.46
CA PHE A 69 7.25 -13.80 3.81
C PHE A 69 8.17 -13.07 2.82
N TRP A 70 9.35 -13.59 2.58
CA TRP A 70 10.30 -12.94 1.66
C TRP A 70 9.86 -13.03 0.20
N GLY A 71 9.15 -14.10 -0.19
CA GLY A 71 8.52 -14.19 -1.50
C GLY A 71 7.50 -13.08 -1.72
N PHE A 72 6.67 -12.83 -0.72
CA PHE A 72 5.67 -11.76 -0.76
C PHE A 72 6.32 -10.37 -0.81
N TYR A 73 7.23 -10.06 0.12
CA TYR A 73 7.88 -8.74 0.17
C TYR A 73 8.90 -8.54 -0.96
N GLY A 74 9.55 -9.58 -1.43
CA GLY A 74 10.44 -9.50 -2.60
C GLY A 74 9.66 -9.12 -3.86
N HIS A 75 8.50 -9.71 -4.08
CA HIS A 75 7.63 -9.35 -5.20
C HIS A 75 7.12 -7.91 -5.06
N ARG A 76 6.75 -7.49 -3.85
CA ARG A 76 6.34 -6.10 -3.61
C ARG A 76 7.44 -5.10 -3.92
N LEU A 77 8.68 -5.40 -3.54
CA LEU A 77 9.82 -4.54 -3.86
C LEU A 77 9.99 -4.39 -5.36
N LEU A 78 9.91 -5.49 -6.10
CA LEU A 78 9.98 -5.46 -7.56
C LEU A 78 8.85 -4.62 -8.16
N MET A 79 7.65 -4.79 -7.65
CA MET A 79 6.48 -4.02 -8.08
C MET A 79 6.66 -2.52 -7.85
N TYR A 80 7.18 -2.12 -6.69
CA TYR A 80 7.45 -0.72 -6.38
C TYR A 80 8.51 -0.13 -7.31
N ARG A 81 9.57 -0.88 -7.59
CA ARG A 81 10.64 -0.44 -8.49
C ARG A 81 10.20 -0.32 -9.94
N SER A 82 9.21 -1.08 -10.36
CA SER A 82 8.70 -1.06 -11.73
C SER A 82 7.53 -0.09 -11.94
N THR A 83 6.97 0.46 -10.88
CA THR A 83 5.83 1.39 -10.95
C THR A 83 6.34 2.83 -10.96
N LYS A 84 5.87 3.62 -11.91
CA LYS A 84 6.18 5.06 -11.99
C LYS A 84 5.07 5.87 -11.33
N PRO A 85 5.40 6.91 -10.55
CA PRO A 85 4.39 7.82 -10.00
C PRO A 85 3.60 8.49 -11.12
N HIS A 86 2.33 8.70 -10.88
CA HIS A 86 1.48 9.45 -11.80
C HIS A 86 1.62 10.96 -11.60
#